data_b219ca9c696a9f173da436bbddb1e213
#
_entry.id   b219ca9c696a9f173da436bbddb1e213
#
_cell.length_a   1.000
_cell.length_b   1.000
_cell.length_c   1.000
_cell.angle_alpha   90.00
_cell.angle_beta   90.00
_cell.angle_gamma   90.00
#
_symmetry.space_group_name_H-M   'P 1'
#
loop_
_entity.id
_entity.type
_entity.pdbx_description
1 polymer ?
#
loop_
_entity_poly.entity_id
_entity_poly.type
_entity_poly.pdbx_seq_one_letter_code
_entity_poly.pdbx_strand_id
1 'polypeptide(L)'
;MRLPRVNLPDGKVMQITPPRSGKLSDFTLLLEAFVLQLARETTFTGASRSSGLSVHRVMALCEKYVNEAVSTADLSEVRRVALDETSRAKGHEYVTLFADADPDPARRRVIFAAEGKDAATVEAFEANLRAHHGKQSEIEAVSIDMSPAFITGVREPLPNAQITFDKFHVIAHASEAIDQMRRIEQKLDPGKPPSARPADTAGSVPSAWSSS
;
A
#
# COMPACT_ATOMS: atom_id res chain seq x y z
N MET A 1 -6.20 30.61 -20.12
CA MET A 1 -5.83 31.84 -19.37
C MET A 1 -4.47 32.28 -19.86
N ARG A 2 -4.28 33.56 -20.25
CA ARG A 2 -2.95 34.09 -20.64
C ARG A 2 -2.26 34.57 -19.34
N LEU A 3 -1.10 34.02 -19.04
CA LEU A 3 -0.30 34.45 -17.88
C LEU A 3 0.46 35.75 -18.25
N PRO A 4 0.51 36.73 -17.34
CA PRO A 4 1.26 37.96 -17.57
C PRO A 4 2.76 37.67 -17.67
N ARG A 5 3.44 38.41 -18.53
CA ARG A 5 4.89 38.38 -18.69
C ARG A 5 5.46 39.70 -18.23
N VAL A 6 6.58 39.66 -17.56
CA VAL A 6 7.32 40.84 -17.08
C VAL A 6 8.67 40.87 -17.78
N ASN A 7 9.03 42.02 -18.30
CA ASN A 7 10.37 42.27 -18.79
C ASN A 7 11.27 42.64 -17.61
N LEU A 8 12.33 41.88 -17.43
CA LEU A 8 13.33 42.16 -16.42
C LEU A 8 14.30 43.25 -16.89
N PRO A 9 15.00 43.96 -16.00
CA PRO A 9 15.98 45.00 -16.35
C PRO A 9 17.14 44.50 -17.23
N ASP A 10 17.41 43.18 -17.21
CA ASP A 10 18.42 42.52 -18.04
C ASP A 10 17.93 42.14 -19.46
N GLY A 11 16.71 42.59 -19.84
CA GLY A 11 16.08 42.31 -21.12
C GLY A 11 15.45 40.92 -21.22
N LYS A 12 15.48 40.10 -20.22
CA LYS A 12 14.81 38.80 -20.19
C LYS A 12 13.33 38.94 -19.89
N VAL A 13 12.53 38.11 -20.52
CA VAL A 13 11.09 38.05 -20.30
C VAL A 13 10.81 36.89 -19.32
N MET A 14 10.27 37.18 -18.16
CA MET A 14 9.86 36.18 -17.18
C MET A 14 8.34 36.11 -17.08
N GLN A 15 7.80 34.90 -17.03
CA GLN A 15 6.38 34.69 -16.81
C GLN A 15 6.11 34.72 -15.30
N ILE A 16 5.15 35.53 -14.88
CA ILE A 16 4.76 35.55 -13.45
C ILE A 16 3.99 34.29 -13.13
N THR A 17 4.41 33.63 -12.05
CA THR A 17 3.68 32.49 -11.48
C THR A 17 2.54 33.02 -10.61
N PRO A 18 1.27 32.80 -10.97
CA PRO A 18 0.15 33.27 -10.15
C PRO A 18 0.14 32.58 -8.78
N PRO A 19 -0.35 33.25 -7.71
CA PRO A 19 -0.40 32.67 -6.37
C PRO A 19 -1.23 31.38 -6.26
N ARG A 20 -2.09 31.12 -7.23
CA ARG A 20 -2.97 29.93 -7.30
C ARG A 20 -2.46 28.86 -8.26
N SER A 21 -1.22 28.98 -8.72
CA SER A 21 -0.59 27.95 -9.56
C SER A 21 -0.40 26.69 -8.74
N GLY A 22 -0.76 25.56 -9.36
CA GLY A 22 -0.49 24.24 -8.82
C GLY A 22 0.99 23.86 -8.92
N LYS A 23 1.30 22.68 -8.49
CA LYS A 23 2.65 22.10 -8.56
C LYS A 23 3.05 21.75 -10.00
N LEU A 24 2.08 21.45 -10.86
CA LEU A 24 2.27 21.38 -12.31
C LEU A 24 2.02 22.75 -12.91
N SER A 25 2.95 23.20 -13.78
CA SER A 25 2.99 24.56 -14.31
C SER A 25 1.73 25.02 -15.07
N ASP A 26 0.91 24.07 -15.53
CA ASP A 26 -0.29 24.32 -16.33
C ASP A 26 -1.60 24.27 -15.53
N PHE A 27 -1.54 23.91 -14.24
CA PHE A 27 -2.73 23.70 -13.42
C PHE A 27 -2.85 24.72 -12.31
N THR A 28 -4.07 24.94 -11.87
CA THR A 28 -4.35 25.66 -10.65
C THR A 28 -4.41 24.65 -9.48
N LEU A 29 -4.10 25.11 -8.28
CA LEU A 29 -4.22 24.27 -7.06
C LEU A 29 -5.60 23.63 -6.92
N LEU A 30 -6.67 24.35 -7.29
CA LEU A 30 -8.03 23.83 -7.20
C LEU A 30 -8.26 22.67 -8.19
N LEU A 31 -7.75 22.77 -9.42
CA LEU A 31 -7.84 21.70 -10.40
C LEU A 31 -7.03 20.48 -9.95
N GLU A 32 -5.82 20.70 -9.41
CA GLU A 32 -5.00 19.61 -8.87
C GLU A 32 -5.71 18.90 -7.72
N ALA A 33 -6.27 19.63 -6.75
CA ALA A 33 -7.04 19.07 -5.66
C ALA A 33 -8.25 18.25 -6.13
N PHE A 34 -8.98 18.77 -7.12
CA PHE A 34 -10.11 18.06 -7.72
C PHE A 34 -9.68 16.75 -8.39
N VAL A 35 -8.61 16.78 -9.18
CA VAL A 35 -8.09 15.57 -9.85
C VAL A 35 -7.56 14.55 -8.87
N LEU A 36 -6.86 14.98 -7.81
CA LEU A 36 -6.40 14.09 -6.74
C LEU A 36 -7.56 13.44 -6.00
N GLN A 37 -8.63 14.20 -5.73
CA GLN A 37 -9.84 13.63 -5.12
C GLN A 37 -10.48 12.58 -6.02
N LEU A 38 -10.59 12.83 -7.32
CA LEU A 38 -11.07 11.84 -8.28
C LEU A 38 -10.18 10.59 -8.32
N ALA A 39 -8.86 10.76 -8.29
CA ALA A 39 -7.92 9.64 -8.31
C ALA A 39 -7.97 8.76 -7.04
N ARG A 40 -8.46 9.30 -5.92
CA ARG A 40 -8.72 8.53 -4.69
C ARG A 40 -9.96 7.64 -4.80
N GLU A 41 -10.98 8.08 -5.52
CA GLU A 41 -12.30 7.43 -5.56
C GLU A 41 -12.47 6.53 -6.80
N THR A 42 -11.61 6.68 -7.82
CA THR A 42 -11.74 5.94 -9.08
C THR A 42 -10.38 5.60 -9.69
N THR A 43 -10.38 4.83 -10.77
CA THR A 43 -9.16 4.54 -11.53
C THR A 43 -8.63 5.79 -12.25
N PHE A 44 -7.35 5.81 -12.60
CA PHE A 44 -6.77 6.92 -13.40
C PHE A 44 -7.52 7.19 -14.70
N THR A 45 -8.04 6.13 -15.34
CA THR A 45 -8.89 6.27 -16.52
C THR A 45 -10.24 6.93 -16.20
N GLY A 46 -10.82 6.59 -15.04
CA GLY A 46 -12.05 7.23 -14.55
C GLY A 46 -11.82 8.71 -14.23
N ALA A 47 -10.75 9.03 -13.49
CA ALA A 47 -10.37 10.40 -13.19
C ALA A 47 -10.07 11.22 -14.46
N SER A 48 -9.41 10.61 -15.46
CA SER A 48 -9.16 11.20 -16.77
C SER A 48 -10.46 11.60 -17.48
N ARG A 49 -11.44 10.69 -17.54
CA ARG A 49 -12.75 10.97 -18.18
C ARG A 49 -13.50 12.10 -17.48
N SER A 50 -13.50 12.09 -16.15
CA SER A 50 -14.24 13.08 -15.35
C SER A 50 -13.60 14.46 -15.33
N SER A 51 -12.27 14.53 -15.40
CA SER A 51 -11.53 15.80 -15.40
C SER A 51 -11.28 16.39 -16.78
N GLY A 52 -11.44 15.59 -17.86
CA GLY A 52 -11.06 15.98 -19.21
C GLY A 52 -9.55 16.00 -19.46
N LEU A 53 -8.73 15.54 -18.52
CA LEU A 53 -7.28 15.45 -18.68
C LEU A 53 -6.88 14.09 -19.26
N SER A 54 -5.73 14.01 -19.91
CA SER A 54 -5.18 12.71 -20.32
C SER A 54 -4.75 11.89 -19.10
N VAL A 55 -4.80 10.55 -19.21
CA VAL A 55 -4.36 9.63 -18.15
C VAL A 55 -2.93 9.93 -17.69
N HIS A 56 -2.02 10.23 -18.63
CA HIS A 56 -0.64 10.61 -18.33
C HIS A 56 -0.53 11.86 -17.44
N ARG A 57 -1.39 12.86 -17.67
CA ARG A 57 -1.41 14.07 -16.83
C ARG A 57 -1.95 13.79 -15.43
N VAL A 58 -2.96 12.93 -15.31
CA VAL A 58 -3.48 12.47 -14.01
C VAL A 58 -2.39 11.72 -13.26
N MET A 59 -1.70 10.78 -13.92
CA MET A 59 -0.61 10.02 -13.32
C MET A 59 0.55 10.92 -12.88
N ALA A 60 1.01 11.82 -13.74
CA ALA A 60 2.11 12.75 -13.42
C ALA A 60 1.76 13.67 -12.23
N LEU A 61 0.50 14.06 -12.11
CA LEU A 61 0.03 14.84 -10.97
C LEU A 61 0.10 14.00 -9.68
N CYS A 62 -0.44 12.79 -9.71
CA CYS A 62 -0.41 11.89 -8.57
C CYS A 62 1.04 11.57 -8.15
N GLU A 63 1.90 11.24 -9.12
CA GLU A 63 3.32 10.96 -8.88
C GLU A 63 4.02 12.11 -8.16
N LYS A 64 3.80 13.35 -8.63
CA LYS A 64 4.41 14.52 -8.00
C LYS A 64 3.99 14.71 -6.55
N TYR A 65 2.71 14.57 -6.25
CA TYR A 65 2.20 14.71 -4.88
C TYR A 65 2.62 13.55 -3.98
N VAL A 66 2.65 12.33 -4.52
CA VAL A 66 3.13 11.15 -3.78
C VAL A 66 4.61 11.28 -3.46
N ASN A 67 5.44 11.64 -4.45
CA ASN A 67 6.88 11.82 -4.23
C ASN A 67 7.19 12.89 -3.18
N GLU A 68 6.44 13.98 -3.18
CA GLU A 68 6.59 15.01 -2.14
C GLU A 68 6.15 14.50 -0.78
N ALA A 69 5.00 13.83 -0.70
CA ALA A 69 4.51 13.25 0.56
C ALA A 69 5.48 12.20 1.12
N VAL A 70 6.04 11.36 0.27
CA VAL A 70 7.05 10.36 0.67
C VAL A 70 8.34 11.04 1.14
N SER A 71 8.85 12.03 0.38
CA SER A 71 10.10 12.70 0.74
C SER A 71 10.05 13.50 2.06
N THR A 72 8.86 13.89 2.48
CA THR A 72 8.63 14.64 3.72
C THR A 72 7.98 13.79 4.83
N ALA A 73 7.81 12.50 4.59
CA ALA A 73 7.19 11.61 5.57
C ALA A 73 8.05 11.52 6.84
N ASP A 74 7.38 11.55 7.97
CA ASP A 74 7.98 11.21 9.27
C ASP A 74 7.47 9.84 9.70
N LEU A 75 8.39 8.90 9.91
CA LEU A 75 8.11 7.53 10.33
C LEU A 75 8.55 7.27 11.79
N SER A 76 8.87 8.30 12.56
CA SER A 76 9.32 8.19 13.95
C SER A 76 8.28 7.55 14.88
N GLU A 77 7.00 7.65 14.53
CA GLU A 77 5.88 7.11 15.29
C GLU A 77 5.44 5.71 14.87
N VAL A 78 6.04 5.14 13.81
CA VAL A 78 5.68 3.81 13.33
C VAL A 78 6.14 2.74 14.32
N ARG A 79 5.20 1.90 14.77
CA ARG A 79 5.45 0.79 15.71
C ARG A 79 5.03 -0.55 15.15
N ARG A 80 4.10 -0.55 14.23
CA ARG A 80 3.52 -1.78 13.65
C ARG A 80 3.52 -1.67 12.15
N VAL A 81 3.99 -2.71 11.48
CA VAL A 81 4.11 -2.74 10.02
C VAL A 81 3.37 -3.96 9.49
N ALA A 82 2.63 -3.79 8.42
CA ALA A 82 2.07 -4.89 7.65
C ALA A 82 2.77 -4.95 6.29
N LEU A 83 3.16 -6.15 5.89
CA LEU A 83 3.73 -6.46 4.58
C LEU A 83 2.71 -7.24 3.77
N ASP A 84 2.56 -6.88 2.51
CA ASP A 84 1.76 -7.62 1.53
C ASP A 84 2.41 -7.56 0.16
N GLU A 85 2.22 -8.62 -0.62
CA GLU A 85 2.77 -8.74 -1.97
C GLU A 85 1.68 -8.57 -3.02
N THR A 86 1.97 -7.80 -4.05
CA THR A 86 1.10 -7.71 -5.20
C THR A 86 1.87 -7.99 -6.49
N SER A 87 1.22 -8.67 -7.45
CA SER A 87 1.80 -8.84 -8.77
C SER A 87 1.61 -7.58 -9.61
N ARG A 88 2.70 -7.02 -10.11
CA ARG A 88 2.70 -5.84 -10.99
C ARG A 88 2.38 -6.19 -12.43
N ALA A 89 2.86 -7.35 -12.91
CA ALA A 89 2.69 -7.78 -14.29
C ALA A 89 2.73 -9.31 -14.42
N LYS A 90 2.32 -9.82 -15.59
CA LYS A 90 2.53 -11.23 -15.93
C LYS A 90 4.02 -11.51 -16.04
N GLY A 91 4.54 -12.54 -15.35
CA GLY A 91 5.94 -12.96 -15.41
C GLY A 91 6.69 -12.85 -14.09
N HIS A 92 5.98 -12.92 -12.95
CA HIS A 92 6.58 -12.91 -11.60
C HIS A 92 7.24 -11.58 -11.17
N GLU A 93 6.78 -10.47 -11.73
CA GLU A 93 7.14 -9.16 -11.22
C GLU A 93 6.27 -8.84 -9.99
N TYR A 94 6.88 -8.88 -8.82
CA TYR A 94 6.21 -8.60 -7.56
C TYR A 94 6.65 -7.24 -7.00
N VAL A 95 5.74 -6.62 -6.27
CA VAL A 95 6.00 -5.44 -5.45
C VAL A 95 5.55 -5.77 -4.03
N THR A 96 6.45 -5.60 -3.08
CA THR A 96 6.14 -5.69 -1.65
C THR A 96 5.75 -4.32 -1.14
N LEU A 97 4.58 -4.23 -0.55
CA LEU A 97 4.05 -3.03 0.08
C LEU A 97 4.24 -3.11 1.59
N PHE A 98 4.70 -2.01 2.18
CA PHE A 98 4.84 -1.85 3.62
C PHE A 98 3.85 -0.78 4.07
N ALA A 99 2.97 -1.14 4.98
CA ALA A 99 1.95 -0.24 5.51
C ALA A 99 2.14 -0.04 7.01
N ASP A 100 1.91 1.17 7.48
CA ASP A 100 1.74 1.45 8.90
C ASP A 100 0.43 0.79 9.36
N ALA A 101 0.56 -0.19 10.25
CA ALA A 101 -0.54 -0.97 10.82
C ALA A 101 -1.02 -0.37 12.15
N ASP A 102 -1.05 0.95 12.26
CA ASP A 102 -1.53 1.65 13.44
C ASP A 102 -2.94 1.15 13.85
N PRO A 103 -3.23 0.97 15.15
CA PRO A 103 -4.57 0.63 15.63
C PRO A 103 -5.65 1.63 15.16
N ASP A 104 -5.31 2.93 15.08
CA ASP A 104 -6.20 3.94 14.52
C ASP A 104 -6.26 3.82 13.00
N PRO A 105 -7.42 3.46 12.40
CA PRO A 105 -7.56 3.36 10.96
C PRO A 105 -7.23 4.65 10.19
N ALA A 106 -7.39 5.81 10.82
CA ALA A 106 -7.10 7.11 10.18
C ALA A 106 -5.59 7.34 9.96
N ARG A 107 -4.73 6.63 10.71
CA ARG A 107 -3.27 6.70 10.60
C ARG A 107 -2.69 5.65 9.65
N ARG A 108 -3.48 4.64 9.27
CA ARG A 108 -3.03 3.58 8.37
C ARG A 108 -2.73 4.10 6.98
N ARG A 109 -1.53 3.83 6.50
CA ARG A 109 -1.08 4.26 5.18
C ARG A 109 0.02 3.35 4.67
N VAL A 110 0.17 3.28 3.35
CA VAL A 110 1.38 2.70 2.75
C VAL A 110 2.53 3.67 3.01
N ILE A 111 3.62 3.16 3.58
CA ILE A 111 4.80 3.94 3.96
C ILE A 111 6.01 3.64 3.09
N PHE A 112 6.04 2.47 2.43
CA PHE A 112 7.11 2.09 1.53
C PHE A 112 6.63 1.04 0.52
N ALA A 113 7.27 0.99 -0.64
CA ALA A 113 7.07 -0.04 -1.66
C ALA A 113 8.42 -0.40 -2.27
N ALA A 114 8.68 -1.70 -2.43
CA ALA A 114 9.90 -2.20 -3.04
C ALA A 114 9.58 -3.25 -4.12
N GLU A 115 10.37 -3.27 -5.19
CA GLU A 115 10.29 -4.34 -6.18
C GLU A 115 10.90 -5.63 -5.59
N GLY A 116 10.24 -6.76 -5.83
CA GLY A 116 10.65 -8.06 -5.30
C GLY A 116 9.72 -8.60 -4.22
N LYS A 117 10.09 -9.76 -3.68
CA LYS A 117 9.37 -10.49 -2.63
C LYS A 117 10.32 -11.30 -1.73
N ASP A 118 11.44 -10.74 -1.40
CA ASP A 118 12.52 -11.41 -0.66
C ASP A 118 13.01 -10.58 0.53
N ALA A 119 13.98 -11.09 1.25
CA ALA A 119 14.57 -10.41 2.39
C ALA A 119 15.16 -9.02 2.05
N ALA A 120 15.65 -8.83 0.81
CA ALA A 120 16.22 -7.56 0.39
C ALA A 120 15.19 -6.42 0.40
N THR A 121 13.90 -6.74 0.20
CA THR A 121 12.83 -5.73 0.32
C THR A 121 12.67 -5.23 1.75
N VAL A 122 12.90 -6.09 2.75
CA VAL A 122 12.83 -5.72 4.18
C VAL A 122 14.04 -4.89 4.58
N GLU A 123 15.23 -5.21 4.07
CA GLU A 123 16.45 -4.38 4.27
C GLU A 123 16.28 -2.99 3.66
N ALA A 124 15.70 -2.91 2.45
CA ALA A 124 15.40 -1.65 1.80
C ALA A 124 14.37 -0.82 2.59
N PHE A 125 13.36 -1.48 3.17
CA PHE A 125 12.41 -0.84 4.07
C PHE A 125 13.09 -0.29 5.32
N GLU A 126 13.98 -1.06 5.96
CA GLU A 126 14.70 -0.64 7.14
C GLU A 126 15.56 0.61 6.85
N ALA A 127 16.26 0.63 5.71
CA ALA A 127 17.04 1.79 5.29
C ALA A 127 16.13 3.03 5.07
N ASN A 128 14.95 2.84 4.46
CA ASN A 128 13.96 3.90 4.28
C ASN A 128 13.39 4.39 5.62
N LEU A 129 13.08 3.47 6.54
CA LEU A 129 12.60 3.81 7.88
C LEU A 129 13.59 4.74 8.61
N ARG A 130 14.88 4.42 8.58
CA ARG A 130 15.93 5.26 9.17
C ARG A 130 16.05 6.61 8.47
N ALA A 131 15.99 6.64 7.15
CA ALA A 131 16.05 7.89 6.39
C ALA A 131 14.90 8.86 6.73
N HIS A 132 13.78 8.34 7.22
CA HIS A 132 12.58 9.08 7.60
C HIS A 132 12.36 9.11 9.13
N HIS A 133 13.44 9.14 9.90
CA HIS A 133 13.46 9.30 11.36
C HIS A 133 12.90 8.14 12.17
N GLY A 134 12.46 7.05 11.54
CA GLY A 134 12.02 5.85 12.25
C GLY A 134 13.20 5.03 12.76
N LYS A 135 12.94 4.17 13.75
CA LYS A 135 13.94 3.30 14.35
C LYS A 135 13.49 1.85 14.30
N GLN A 136 14.33 0.98 13.73
CA GLN A 136 14.07 -0.46 13.66
C GLN A 136 13.82 -1.10 15.03
N SER A 137 14.49 -0.60 16.08
CA SER A 137 14.34 -1.09 17.45
C SER A 137 13.00 -0.74 18.09
N GLU A 138 12.26 0.22 17.53
CA GLU A 138 10.95 0.65 18.01
C GLU A 138 9.79 -0.04 17.29
N ILE A 139 10.07 -0.86 16.27
CA ILE A 139 9.04 -1.67 15.62
C ILE A 139 8.70 -2.85 16.53
N GLU A 140 7.46 -2.86 17.03
CA GLU A 140 6.93 -3.82 17.99
C GLU A 140 6.34 -5.06 17.33
N ALA A 141 5.70 -4.89 16.17
CA ALA A 141 5.03 -5.98 15.46
C ALA A 141 5.13 -5.83 13.95
N VAL A 142 5.27 -6.98 13.29
CA VAL A 142 5.23 -7.08 11.83
C VAL A 142 4.22 -8.15 11.44
N SER A 143 3.22 -7.75 10.65
CA SER A 143 2.25 -8.68 10.06
C SER A 143 2.71 -9.05 8.66
N ILE A 144 2.90 -10.35 8.41
CA ILE A 144 3.35 -10.89 7.12
C ILE A 144 2.43 -12.03 6.67
N ASP A 145 2.57 -12.43 5.41
CA ASP A 145 2.10 -13.74 4.98
C ASP A 145 2.94 -14.86 5.60
N MET A 146 2.60 -16.12 5.33
CA MET A 146 3.35 -17.27 5.83
C MET A 146 4.58 -17.61 4.98
N SER A 147 5.11 -16.66 4.19
CA SER A 147 6.29 -16.84 3.34
C SER A 147 7.55 -17.08 4.19
N PRO A 148 8.28 -18.20 3.97
CA PRO A 148 9.54 -18.45 4.67
C PRO A 148 10.60 -17.36 4.43
N ALA A 149 10.58 -16.72 3.27
CA ALA A 149 11.51 -15.65 2.92
C ALA A 149 11.32 -14.44 3.85
N PHE A 150 10.07 -14.03 4.09
CA PHE A 150 9.79 -12.92 5.01
C PHE A 150 9.99 -13.29 6.47
N ILE A 151 9.60 -14.53 6.87
CA ILE A 151 9.84 -14.99 8.25
C ILE A 151 11.33 -14.90 8.61
N THR A 152 12.21 -15.26 7.66
CA THR A 152 13.65 -15.16 7.86
C THR A 152 14.16 -13.72 7.70
N GLY A 153 13.66 -13.02 6.66
CA GLY A 153 14.12 -11.69 6.29
C GLY A 153 13.78 -10.58 7.30
N VAL A 154 12.72 -10.76 8.11
CA VAL A 154 12.31 -9.76 9.12
C VAL A 154 13.20 -9.79 10.37
N ARG A 155 13.77 -10.94 10.73
CA ARG A 155 14.43 -11.14 12.04
C ARG A 155 15.67 -10.28 12.25
N GLU A 156 16.47 -10.07 11.22
CA GLU A 156 17.71 -9.30 11.31
C GLU A 156 17.45 -7.79 11.22
N PRO A 157 16.71 -7.28 10.21
CA PRO A 157 16.42 -5.85 10.10
C PRO A 157 15.49 -5.31 11.20
N LEU A 158 14.59 -6.14 11.77
CA LEU A 158 13.60 -5.72 12.77
C LEU A 158 13.64 -6.66 14.00
N PRO A 159 14.74 -6.63 14.78
CA PRO A 159 15.04 -7.65 15.78
C PRO A 159 14.05 -7.70 16.95
N ASN A 160 13.36 -6.61 17.26
CA ASN A 160 12.40 -6.52 18.37
C ASN A 160 10.97 -6.80 17.93
N ALA A 161 10.73 -6.93 16.62
CA ALA A 161 9.39 -7.07 16.09
C ALA A 161 8.81 -8.47 16.34
N GLN A 162 7.64 -8.53 16.95
CA GLN A 162 6.85 -9.74 17.02
C GLN A 162 6.23 -10.03 15.64
N ILE A 163 6.56 -11.18 15.06
CA ILE A 163 5.97 -11.60 13.79
C ILE A 163 4.55 -12.12 14.06
N THR A 164 3.60 -11.58 13.32
CA THR A 164 2.20 -12.04 13.28
C THR A 164 1.85 -12.43 11.85
N PHE A 165 0.95 -13.39 11.69
CA PHE A 165 0.52 -13.80 10.36
C PHE A 165 -0.82 -13.18 10.00
N ASP A 166 -0.97 -12.77 8.75
CA ASP A 166 -2.25 -12.28 8.25
C ASP A 166 -3.31 -13.39 8.33
N LYS A 167 -4.39 -13.07 9.01
CA LYS A 167 -5.51 -13.98 9.24
C LYS A 167 -6.12 -14.53 7.95
N PHE A 168 -6.11 -13.75 6.85
CA PHE A 168 -6.66 -14.19 5.58
C PHE A 168 -5.82 -15.31 4.96
N HIS A 169 -4.50 -15.21 5.03
CA HIS A 169 -3.59 -16.26 4.59
C HIS A 169 -3.72 -17.52 5.46
N VAL A 170 -3.82 -17.38 6.77
CA VAL A 170 -4.05 -18.51 7.68
C VAL A 170 -5.37 -19.24 7.37
N ILE A 171 -6.46 -18.49 7.17
CA ILE A 171 -7.77 -19.06 6.82
C ILE A 171 -7.74 -19.70 5.44
N ALA A 172 -7.07 -19.09 4.46
CA ALA A 172 -6.92 -19.65 3.12
C ALA A 172 -6.20 -21.00 3.15
N HIS A 173 -5.08 -21.11 3.86
CA HIS A 173 -4.36 -22.38 4.03
C HIS A 173 -5.18 -23.44 4.76
N ALA A 174 -5.91 -23.07 5.82
CA ALA A 174 -6.80 -23.98 6.52
C ALA A 174 -7.92 -24.49 5.60
N SER A 175 -8.52 -23.61 4.80
CA SER A 175 -9.56 -23.96 3.82
C SER A 175 -9.03 -24.89 2.73
N GLU A 176 -7.82 -24.63 2.23
CA GLU A 176 -7.16 -25.49 1.25
C GLU A 176 -6.88 -26.89 1.82
N ALA A 177 -6.37 -26.99 3.05
CA ALA A 177 -6.15 -28.26 3.73
C ALA A 177 -7.45 -29.06 3.87
N ILE A 178 -8.55 -28.43 4.24
CA ILE A 178 -9.87 -29.07 4.33
C ILE A 178 -10.33 -29.55 2.95
N ASP A 179 -10.17 -28.74 1.90
CA ASP A 179 -10.53 -29.14 0.53
C ASP A 179 -9.67 -30.32 0.02
N GLN A 180 -8.40 -30.36 0.36
CA GLN A 180 -7.52 -31.49 0.05
C GLN A 180 -7.99 -32.77 0.76
N MET A 181 -8.30 -32.71 2.05
CA MET A 181 -8.83 -33.84 2.80
C MET A 181 -10.15 -34.35 2.19
N ARG A 182 -11.07 -33.46 1.85
CA ARG A 182 -12.33 -33.83 1.17
C ARG A 182 -12.11 -34.55 -0.14
N ARG A 183 -11.14 -34.10 -0.94
CA ARG A 183 -10.77 -34.78 -2.23
C ARG A 183 -10.19 -36.13 -1.99
N ILE A 184 -9.42 -36.37 -0.93
CA ILE A 184 -8.88 -37.66 -0.54
C ILE A 184 -10.01 -38.59 -0.09
N GLU A 185 -10.90 -38.13 0.79
CA GLU A 185 -12.06 -38.89 1.27
C GLU A 185 -12.98 -39.33 0.11
N GLN A 186 -13.28 -38.45 -0.84
CA GLN A 186 -14.06 -38.77 -2.02
C GLN A 186 -13.43 -39.82 -2.91
N LYS A 187 -12.09 -39.85 -2.98
CA LYS A 187 -11.38 -40.91 -3.76
C LYS A 187 -11.39 -42.25 -3.03
N LEU A 188 -11.40 -42.25 -1.71
CA LEU A 188 -11.42 -43.46 -0.88
C LEU A 188 -12.84 -44.09 -0.76
N ASP A 189 -13.88 -43.23 -0.75
CA ASP A 189 -15.29 -43.63 -0.69
C ASP A 189 -16.15 -42.85 -1.69
N PRO A 190 -16.17 -43.27 -2.96
CA PRO A 190 -16.90 -42.55 -4.04
C PRO A 190 -18.43 -42.51 -3.85
N GLY A 191 -18.99 -43.34 -2.95
CA GLY A 191 -20.43 -43.38 -2.68
C GLY A 191 -20.91 -42.47 -1.57
N LYS A 192 -20.01 -41.88 -0.82
CA LYS A 192 -20.36 -40.98 0.26
C LYS A 192 -20.57 -39.53 -0.25
N PRO A 193 -21.73 -38.89 0.05
CA PRO A 193 -21.93 -37.50 -0.30
C PRO A 193 -20.82 -36.64 0.31
N PRO A 194 -20.29 -35.62 -0.42
CA PRO A 194 -19.26 -34.74 0.11
C PRO A 194 -19.72 -34.11 1.42
N SER A 195 -18.89 -34.17 2.46
CA SER A 195 -19.14 -33.44 3.71
C SER A 195 -19.40 -31.97 3.38
N ALA A 196 -20.47 -31.41 3.96
CA ALA A 196 -20.85 -30.02 3.70
C ALA A 196 -19.64 -29.09 3.87
N ARG A 197 -19.45 -28.16 2.92
CA ARG A 197 -18.53 -27.04 3.14
C ARG A 197 -18.88 -26.42 4.51
N PRO A 198 -17.91 -26.11 5.36
CA PRO A 198 -18.22 -25.21 6.47
C PRO A 198 -18.89 -23.99 5.83
N ALA A 199 -20.12 -23.71 6.23
CA ALA A 199 -20.88 -22.58 5.72
C ALA A 199 -19.96 -21.35 5.79
N ASP A 200 -20.01 -20.51 4.74
CA ASP A 200 -19.36 -19.23 4.74
C ASP A 200 -19.80 -18.45 5.98
N THR A 201 -19.10 -18.62 7.08
CA THR A 201 -19.25 -17.84 8.31
C THR A 201 -18.52 -16.49 8.15
N ALA A 202 -18.64 -15.90 6.97
CA ALA A 202 -18.43 -14.48 6.77
C ALA A 202 -19.66 -13.75 7.28
N GLY A 203 -19.87 -13.69 8.62
CA GLY A 203 -21.01 -12.94 9.10
C GLY A 203 -21.46 -13.15 10.54
N SER A 204 -20.62 -13.61 11.44
CA SER A 204 -20.90 -13.39 12.87
C SER A 204 -19.62 -13.58 13.68
N VAL A 205 -18.86 -12.52 13.77
CA VAL A 205 -17.87 -12.39 14.84
C VAL A 205 -18.68 -12.12 16.10
N PRO A 206 -18.61 -12.97 17.14
CA PRO A 206 -19.22 -12.65 18.44
C PRO A 206 -18.59 -11.34 18.94
N SER A 207 -19.43 -10.42 19.41
CA SER A 207 -19.07 -9.12 20.00
C SER A 207 -18.38 -9.23 21.37
N ALA A 208 -17.47 -10.18 21.57
CA ALA A 208 -16.82 -10.48 22.85
C ALA A 208 -15.43 -9.86 23.02
N TRP A 209 -15.02 -8.91 22.15
CA TRP A 209 -13.74 -8.21 22.27
C TRP A 209 -13.90 -6.68 22.39
N SER A 210 -15.00 -6.22 22.99
CA SER A 210 -15.16 -4.83 23.42
C SER A 210 -15.15 -4.78 24.95
N SER A 211 -13.98 -4.78 25.54
CA SER A 211 -13.69 -4.19 26.87
C SER A 211 -12.42 -4.80 27.46
N SER A 212 -11.35 -4.07 27.35
CA SER A 212 -10.38 -3.74 28.42
C SER A 212 -9.28 -2.88 27.82
#